data_3123c2b418566310743c09a020daa8f4
#
_entry.id   3123c2b418566310743c09a020daa8f4
#
_cell.length_a   1.000
_cell.length_b   1.000
_cell.length_c   1.000
_cell.angle_alpha   90.00
_cell.angle_beta   90.00
_cell.angle_gamma   90.00
#
_symmetry.space_group_name_H-M   'P 1'
#
loop_
_entity.id
_entity.type
_entity.pdbx_description
1 polymer ?
#
loop_
_entity_poly.entity_id
_entity_poly.type
_entity_poly.pdbx_seq_one_letter_code
_entity_poly.pdbx_strand_id
1 'polypeptide(L)'
;LVEFTGERVIPGQVNDDLWSEHVARYAFARRYADGKRVLDAGCGTGYGSAELAQSAAEVTGVDIAADAIEYARQNYPIPGLRFLESSCKAVPFPPESFDLIVAFEVIEHLGDYRAFLAECARLLTPEGLFIVSSPNKRYYAETRAASGPNPYHEHEFEAGEFVRELELVFPNVRLLLQNRVESFAFHPAAGFWPAEARIDGGGGTAQDAHFFLALCSRVQLPEAKSFVYVPKAANMLRERELHVEALERQLAEVKADRQALLELFRHQTHALEESNQWAQQLDTDLKAARDRIAALQNEAAGLAAAYQAHLARMEHEDRVKTEWARKASADLEAKCQELAHCVELLDNAEATVRERTIWAQTAETQRAELAAQLEMIRASRWVKMGRTVGLGPEIPPR
;
A
#
# COMPACT_ATOMS: atom_id res chain seq x y z
N LEU A 1 -5.48 19.27 -2.97
CA LEU A 1 -5.39 17.94 -3.61
C LEU A 1 -5.48 16.92 -2.50
N VAL A 2 -6.46 16.01 -2.58
CA VAL A 2 -6.59 14.89 -1.64
C VAL A 2 -5.41 13.95 -1.92
N GLU A 3 -4.58 13.69 -0.91
CA GLU A 3 -3.47 12.75 -1.04
C GLU A 3 -3.90 11.35 -0.59
N PHE A 4 -3.37 10.33 -1.28
CA PHE A 4 -3.55 8.94 -0.87
C PHE A 4 -2.78 8.69 0.43
N THR A 5 -3.52 8.48 1.51
CA THR A 5 -2.94 8.27 2.86
C THR A 5 -2.62 6.79 3.16
N GLY A 6 -2.91 5.87 2.22
CA GLY A 6 -2.80 4.42 2.42
C GLY A 6 -4.13 3.75 2.73
N GLU A 7 -5.12 4.47 3.25
CA GLU A 7 -6.42 3.92 3.67
C GLU A 7 -7.59 4.45 2.82
N ARG A 8 -7.50 5.68 2.32
CA ARG A 8 -8.58 6.28 1.56
C ARG A 8 -8.47 5.94 0.07
N VAL A 9 -9.47 5.28 -0.47
CA VAL A 9 -9.52 4.97 -1.90
C VAL A 9 -9.84 6.24 -2.70
N ILE A 10 -8.92 6.59 -3.60
CA ILE A 10 -9.10 7.69 -4.55
C ILE A 10 -9.17 7.10 -5.96
N PRO A 11 -10.24 7.36 -6.73
CA PRO A 11 -10.35 6.86 -8.10
C PRO A 11 -9.13 7.21 -8.95
N GLY A 12 -8.54 6.20 -9.61
CA GLY A 12 -7.35 6.36 -10.45
C GLY A 12 -6.01 6.45 -9.72
N GLN A 13 -5.97 6.41 -8.39
CA GLN A 13 -4.74 6.44 -7.59
C GLN A 13 -4.47 5.14 -6.81
N VAL A 14 -5.41 4.19 -6.83
CA VAL A 14 -5.26 2.87 -6.21
C VAL A 14 -5.18 1.79 -7.28
N ASN A 15 -4.65 0.60 -6.92
CA ASN A 15 -4.62 -0.54 -7.84
C ASN A 15 -6.05 -1.03 -8.14
N ASP A 16 -6.22 -1.69 -9.29
CA ASP A 16 -7.52 -2.17 -9.76
C ASP A 16 -8.14 -3.21 -8.84
N ASP A 17 -7.34 -3.96 -8.12
CA ASP A 17 -7.81 -4.97 -7.18
C ASP A 17 -8.52 -4.30 -6.02
N LEU A 18 -7.86 -3.37 -5.35
CA LEU A 18 -8.44 -2.60 -4.26
C LEU A 18 -9.67 -1.80 -4.72
N TRP A 19 -9.57 -1.16 -5.89
CA TRP A 19 -10.69 -0.46 -6.50
C TRP A 19 -11.90 -1.38 -6.72
N SER A 20 -11.67 -2.55 -7.32
CA SER A 20 -12.72 -3.52 -7.63
C SER A 20 -13.37 -4.10 -6.37
N GLU A 21 -12.59 -4.35 -5.32
CA GLU A 21 -13.09 -4.81 -4.02
C GLU A 21 -14.07 -3.81 -3.40
N HIS A 22 -13.75 -2.53 -3.46
CA HIS A 22 -14.61 -1.46 -2.95
C HIS A 22 -15.86 -1.28 -3.82
N VAL A 23 -15.68 -1.16 -5.14
CA VAL A 23 -16.81 -0.99 -6.08
C VAL A 23 -17.77 -2.17 -6.01
N ALA A 24 -17.26 -3.41 -5.83
CA ALA A 24 -18.11 -4.59 -5.69
C ALA A 24 -19.09 -4.50 -4.51
N ARG A 25 -18.64 -3.94 -3.36
CA ARG A 25 -19.51 -3.72 -2.19
C ARG A 25 -20.62 -2.74 -2.49
N TYR A 26 -20.29 -1.62 -3.12
CA TYR A 26 -21.29 -0.62 -3.52
C TYR A 26 -22.25 -1.14 -4.59
N ALA A 27 -21.75 -1.87 -5.58
CA ALA A 27 -22.59 -2.54 -6.59
C ALA A 27 -23.53 -3.58 -5.96
N PHE A 28 -23.06 -4.30 -4.94
CA PHE A 28 -23.90 -5.19 -4.14
C PHE A 28 -24.98 -4.42 -3.38
N ALA A 29 -24.60 -3.35 -2.65
CA ALA A 29 -25.51 -2.56 -1.82
C ALA A 29 -26.54 -1.81 -2.64
N ARG A 30 -26.20 -1.35 -3.84
CA ARG A 30 -27.14 -0.66 -4.76
C ARG A 30 -28.40 -1.46 -5.03
N ARG A 31 -28.33 -2.80 -5.00
CA ARG A 31 -29.49 -3.69 -5.18
C ARG A 31 -30.58 -3.47 -4.11
N TYR A 32 -30.21 -2.88 -2.98
CA TYR A 32 -31.11 -2.57 -1.86
C TYR A 32 -31.44 -1.08 -1.76
N ALA A 33 -30.89 -0.25 -2.64
CA ALA A 33 -30.99 1.20 -2.58
C ALA A 33 -32.20 1.78 -3.36
N ASP A 34 -32.86 0.97 -4.20
CA ASP A 34 -33.91 1.45 -5.11
C ASP A 34 -35.03 2.20 -4.39
N GLY A 35 -35.19 3.47 -4.73
CA GLY A 35 -36.19 4.37 -4.13
C GLY A 35 -35.98 4.69 -2.65
N LYS A 36 -34.83 4.38 -2.06
CA LYS A 36 -34.52 4.50 -0.64
C LYS A 36 -33.80 5.82 -0.31
N ARG A 37 -33.94 6.25 0.95
CA ARG A 37 -33.06 7.25 1.58
C ARG A 37 -31.85 6.52 2.14
N VAL A 38 -30.69 6.82 1.61
CA VAL A 38 -29.45 6.08 1.91
C VAL A 38 -28.47 6.96 2.66
N LEU A 39 -27.87 6.41 3.72
CA LEU A 39 -26.68 6.96 4.37
C LEU A 39 -25.46 6.11 3.99
N ASP A 40 -24.44 6.76 3.48
CA ASP A 40 -23.10 6.18 3.26
C ASP A 40 -22.18 6.73 4.37
N ALA A 41 -21.98 5.92 5.41
CA ALA A 41 -21.22 6.30 6.59
C ALA A 41 -19.73 5.96 6.39
N GLY A 42 -18.87 6.99 6.38
CA GLY A 42 -17.47 6.88 5.99
C GLY A 42 -17.32 6.86 4.46
N CYS A 43 -18.00 7.78 3.76
CA CYS A 43 -18.09 7.79 2.31
C CYS A 43 -16.75 8.12 1.60
N GLY A 44 -15.72 8.56 2.32
CA GLY A 44 -14.44 8.95 1.78
C GLY A 44 -14.57 9.96 0.64
N THR A 45 -13.98 9.64 -0.51
CA THR A 45 -14.02 10.50 -1.72
C THR A 45 -15.33 10.46 -2.48
N GLY A 46 -16.37 9.75 -2.01
CA GLY A 46 -17.74 9.84 -2.50
C GLY A 46 -18.11 8.98 -3.72
N TYR A 47 -17.19 8.21 -4.29
CA TYR A 47 -17.45 7.36 -5.46
C TYR A 47 -18.54 6.31 -5.19
N GLY A 48 -18.54 5.76 -3.97
CA GLY A 48 -19.53 4.77 -3.55
C GLY A 48 -20.92 5.39 -3.36
N SER A 49 -21.00 6.56 -2.75
CA SER A 49 -22.25 7.33 -2.67
C SER A 49 -22.81 7.64 -4.04
N ALA A 50 -21.94 7.97 -5.01
CA ALA A 50 -22.35 8.21 -6.41
C ALA A 50 -22.89 6.93 -7.09
N GLU A 51 -22.32 5.76 -6.77
CA GLU A 51 -22.84 4.47 -7.26
C GLU A 51 -24.25 4.18 -6.68
N LEU A 52 -24.46 4.45 -5.39
CA LEU A 52 -25.76 4.27 -4.74
C LEU A 52 -26.80 5.24 -5.28
N ALA A 53 -26.42 6.47 -5.61
CA ALA A 53 -27.30 7.51 -6.14
C ALA A 53 -27.91 7.16 -7.51
N GLN A 54 -27.38 6.15 -8.22
CA GLN A 54 -27.96 5.69 -9.48
C GLN A 54 -29.35 5.05 -9.34
N SER A 55 -29.72 4.60 -8.13
CA SER A 55 -31.00 3.94 -7.87
C SER A 55 -31.71 4.47 -6.64
N ALA A 56 -31.01 5.06 -5.69
CA ALA A 56 -31.58 5.63 -4.49
C ALA A 56 -32.45 6.88 -4.78
N ALA A 57 -33.44 7.12 -3.94
CA ALA A 57 -34.20 8.39 -3.98
C ALA A 57 -33.32 9.55 -3.49
N GLU A 58 -32.61 9.34 -2.40
CA GLU A 58 -31.65 10.30 -1.85
C GLU A 58 -30.45 9.56 -1.26
N VAL A 59 -29.25 10.13 -1.39
CA VAL A 59 -28.03 9.64 -0.75
C VAL A 59 -27.39 10.75 0.06
N THR A 60 -27.03 10.46 1.30
CA THR A 60 -26.19 11.31 2.12
C THR A 60 -24.90 10.58 2.40
N GLY A 61 -23.76 11.05 1.88
CA GLY A 61 -22.44 10.59 2.26
C GLY A 61 -21.91 11.38 3.44
N VAL A 62 -21.42 10.72 4.46
CA VAL A 62 -20.76 11.37 5.61
C VAL A 62 -19.35 10.86 5.78
N ASP A 63 -18.42 11.77 6.05
CA ASP A 63 -17.03 11.46 6.40
C ASP A 63 -16.51 12.55 7.35
N ILE A 64 -15.56 12.20 8.21
CA ILE A 64 -14.93 13.13 9.14
C ILE A 64 -13.88 14.01 8.45
N ALA A 65 -13.39 13.60 7.31
CA ALA A 65 -12.32 14.27 6.59
C ALA A 65 -12.88 15.35 5.66
N ALA A 66 -12.67 16.60 6.01
CA ALA A 66 -13.14 17.78 5.25
C ALA A 66 -12.65 17.77 3.80
N ASP A 67 -11.40 17.38 3.56
CA ASP A 67 -10.77 17.29 2.24
C ASP A 67 -11.45 16.23 1.34
N ALA A 68 -11.84 15.08 1.91
CA ALA A 68 -12.57 14.05 1.19
C ALA A 68 -13.98 14.52 0.81
N ILE A 69 -14.68 15.17 1.72
CA ILE A 69 -16.01 15.73 1.48
C ILE A 69 -15.97 16.82 0.42
N GLU A 70 -14.97 17.69 0.46
CA GLU A 70 -14.79 18.72 -0.57
C GLU A 70 -14.53 18.09 -1.95
N TYR A 71 -13.65 17.09 -2.02
CA TYR A 71 -13.43 16.32 -3.23
C TYR A 71 -14.71 15.66 -3.74
N ALA A 72 -15.48 15.03 -2.86
CA ALA A 72 -16.72 14.36 -3.19
C ALA A 72 -17.76 15.33 -3.80
N ARG A 73 -17.94 16.50 -3.19
CA ARG A 73 -18.84 17.55 -3.68
C ARG A 73 -18.46 18.05 -5.06
N GLN A 74 -17.16 18.22 -5.32
CA GLN A 74 -16.65 18.70 -6.61
C GLN A 74 -16.79 17.66 -7.73
N ASN A 75 -16.59 16.38 -7.42
CA ASN A 75 -16.53 15.33 -8.42
C ASN A 75 -17.86 14.62 -8.66
N TYR A 76 -18.81 14.71 -7.72
CA TYR A 76 -20.10 14.01 -7.81
C TYR A 76 -21.30 14.95 -7.57
N PRO A 77 -21.50 15.97 -8.40
CA PRO A 77 -22.64 16.88 -8.31
C PRO A 77 -23.92 16.23 -8.88
N ILE A 78 -24.38 15.15 -8.24
CA ILE A 78 -25.53 14.35 -8.69
C ILE A 78 -26.79 14.83 -7.95
N PRO A 79 -27.92 15.09 -8.61
CA PRO A 79 -29.18 15.40 -7.97
C PRO A 79 -29.60 14.31 -6.96
N GLY A 80 -29.99 14.69 -5.75
CA GLY A 80 -30.33 13.74 -4.68
C GLY A 80 -29.14 13.20 -3.90
N LEU A 81 -27.90 13.51 -4.31
CA LEU A 81 -26.69 13.16 -3.59
C LEU A 81 -26.13 14.39 -2.86
N ARG A 82 -25.88 14.25 -1.57
CA ARG A 82 -25.25 15.29 -0.75
C ARG A 82 -24.13 14.70 0.10
N PHE A 83 -23.13 15.51 0.43
CA PHE A 83 -22.02 15.14 1.27
C PHE A 83 -21.92 16.06 2.49
N LEU A 84 -21.70 15.49 3.66
CA LEU A 84 -21.64 16.19 4.91
C LEU A 84 -20.38 15.77 5.69
N GLU A 85 -19.60 16.76 6.12
CA GLU A 85 -18.54 16.54 7.09
C GLU A 85 -19.14 16.25 8.46
N SER A 86 -19.01 15.02 8.93
CA SER A 86 -19.57 14.58 10.21
C SER A 86 -18.91 13.30 10.68
N SER A 87 -18.87 13.11 12.01
CA SER A 87 -18.51 11.82 12.59
C SER A 87 -19.64 10.81 12.38
N CYS A 88 -19.29 9.59 11.97
CA CYS A 88 -20.24 8.47 11.86
C CYS A 88 -20.88 8.06 13.20
N LYS A 89 -20.29 8.50 14.33
CA LYS A 89 -20.82 8.22 15.68
C LYS A 89 -21.87 9.23 16.16
N ALA A 90 -22.08 10.32 15.43
CA ALA A 90 -23.04 11.39 15.77
C ALA A 90 -23.44 12.15 14.51
N VAL A 91 -24.23 11.52 13.66
CA VAL A 91 -24.68 12.11 12.40
C VAL A 91 -25.87 13.05 12.68
N PRO A 92 -25.89 14.31 12.21
CA PRO A 92 -26.87 15.31 12.59
C PRO A 92 -28.23 15.11 11.87
N PHE A 93 -28.81 13.94 12.05
CA PHE A 93 -30.12 13.58 11.54
C PHE A 93 -30.99 13.03 12.67
N PRO A 94 -32.31 13.24 12.60
CA PRO A 94 -33.23 12.64 13.54
C PRO A 94 -33.24 11.11 13.47
N PRO A 95 -33.72 10.40 14.49
CA PRO A 95 -33.92 8.95 14.41
C PRO A 95 -34.77 8.58 13.17
N GLU A 96 -34.55 7.37 12.67
CA GLU A 96 -35.34 6.77 11.58
C GLU A 96 -35.33 7.58 10.27
N SER A 97 -34.21 8.26 10.00
CA SER A 97 -34.04 9.09 8.80
C SER A 97 -33.71 8.32 7.55
N PHE A 98 -33.16 7.11 7.66
CA PHE A 98 -32.64 6.35 6.53
C PHE A 98 -33.25 4.95 6.45
N ASP A 99 -33.53 4.54 5.22
CA ASP A 99 -34.08 3.21 4.91
C ASP A 99 -32.95 2.18 4.63
N LEU A 100 -31.77 2.68 4.24
CA LEU A 100 -30.55 1.91 4.04
C LEU A 100 -29.37 2.69 4.61
N ILE A 101 -28.55 2.03 5.39
CA ILE A 101 -27.23 2.55 5.81
C ILE A 101 -26.17 1.60 5.30
N VAL A 102 -25.13 2.13 4.69
CA VAL A 102 -23.93 1.37 4.32
C VAL A 102 -22.71 1.93 5.05
N ALA A 103 -21.76 1.04 5.41
CA ALA A 103 -20.49 1.41 5.98
C ALA A 103 -19.44 0.37 5.56
N PHE A 104 -18.57 0.74 4.66
CA PHE A 104 -17.58 -0.18 4.08
C PHE A 104 -16.16 0.24 4.45
N GLU A 105 -15.46 -0.65 5.16
CA GLU A 105 -14.11 -0.43 5.67
C GLU A 105 -14.06 0.83 6.56
N VAL A 106 -14.91 0.85 7.56
CA VAL A 106 -15.06 1.98 8.50
C VAL A 106 -15.00 1.51 9.94
N ILE A 107 -15.68 0.41 10.27
CA ILE A 107 -15.86 -0.05 11.66
C ILE A 107 -14.52 -0.38 12.32
N GLU A 108 -13.54 -0.89 11.59
CA GLU A 108 -12.20 -1.23 12.04
C GLU A 108 -11.36 -0.01 12.44
N HIS A 109 -11.67 1.17 11.91
CA HIS A 109 -11.01 2.43 12.24
C HIS A 109 -11.57 3.13 13.46
N LEU A 110 -12.63 2.58 14.05
CA LEU A 110 -13.35 3.21 15.13
C LEU A 110 -13.04 2.55 16.49
N GLY A 111 -12.26 3.21 17.35
CA GLY A 111 -11.98 2.70 18.70
C GLY A 111 -13.26 2.45 19.53
N ASP A 112 -14.29 3.27 19.32
CA ASP A 112 -15.64 3.06 19.87
C ASP A 112 -16.63 2.71 18.75
N TYR A 113 -16.46 1.55 18.15
CA TYR A 113 -17.36 1.04 17.11
C TYR A 113 -18.79 0.74 17.66
N ARG A 114 -18.93 0.48 18.97
CA ARG A 114 -20.26 0.24 19.57
C ARG A 114 -21.13 1.49 19.57
N ALA A 115 -20.54 2.66 19.83
CA ALA A 115 -21.26 3.93 19.68
C ALA A 115 -21.69 4.15 18.22
N PHE A 116 -20.84 3.80 17.26
CA PHE A 116 -21.20 3.85 15.83
C PHE A 116 -22.35 2.89 15.47
N LEU A 117 -22.33 1.66 15.95
CA LEU A 117 -23.42 0.70 15.72
C LEU A 117 -24.74 1.18 16.32
N ALA A 118 -24.69 1.75 17.52
CA ALA A 118 -25.86 2.34 18.17
C ALA A 118 -26.42 3.54 17.38
N GLU A 119 -25.54 4.36 16.81
CA GLU A 119 -25.94 5.48 15.95
C GLU A 119 -26.58 5.01 14.64
N CYS A 120 -26.00 4.01 13.99
CA CYS A 120 -26.62 3.38 12.82
C CYS A 120 -28.03 2.85 13.15
N ALA A 121 -28.16 2.17 14.28
CA ALA A 121 -29.47 1.69 14.72
C ALA A 121 -30.47 2.83 15.02
N ARG A 122 -30.01 3.94 15.59
CA ARG A 122 -30.85 5.10 15.83
C ARG A 122 -31.38 5.74 14.54
N LEU A 123 -30.48 5.84 13.56
CA LEU A 123 -30.76 6.50 12.28
C LEU A 123 -31.60 5.66 11.32
N LEU A 124 -31.55 4.33 11.48
CA LEU A 124 -32.26 3.41 10.62
C LEU A 124 -33.74 3.34 10.94
N THR A 125 -34.58 3.37 9.91
CA THR A 125 -36.01 3.11 10.03
C THR A 125 -36.28 1.72 10.62
N PRO A 126 -37.47 1.45 11.18
CA PRO A 126 -37.78 0.14 11.76
C PRO A 126 -37.61 -1.04 10.76
N GLU A 127 -37.89 -0.83 9.49
CA GLU A 127 -37.74 -1.81 8.42
C GLU A 127 -36.44 -1.63 7.64
N GLY A 128 -35.57 -0.76 8.08
CA GLY A 128 -34.35 -0.40 7.39
C GLY A 128 -33.30 -1.51 7.42
N LEU A 129 -32.37 -1.41 6.50
CA LEU A 129 -31.26 -2.33 6.32
C LEU A 129 -29.93 -1.62 6.59
N PHE A 130 -29.08 -2.20 7.41
CA PHE A 130 -27.69 -1.80 7.57
C PHE A 130 -26.77 -2.81 6.91
N ILE A 131 -25.86 -2.34 6.05
CA ILE A 131 -24.87 -3.16 5.38
C ILE A 131 -23.48 -2.66 5.79
N VAL A 132 -22.71 -3.52 6.42
CA VAL A 132 -21.40 -3.17 6.95
C VAL A 132 -20.35 -4.17 6.52
N SER A 133 -19.14 -3.69 6.17
CA SER A 133 -17.99 -4.55 5.92
C SER A 133 -16.88 -4.34 6.93
N SER A 134 -16.02 -5.34 7.02
CA SER A 134 -14.76 -5.29 7.75
C SER A 134 -13.77 -6.27 7.14
N PRO A 135 -12.47 -5.96 7.12
CA PRO A 135 -11.45 -6.91 6.73
C PRO A 135 -11.41 -8.10 7.70
N ASN A 136 -11.07 -9.27 7.18
CA ASN A 136 -10.89 -10.46 7.99
C ASN A 136 -9.53 -10.45 8.69
N LYS A 137 -9.52 -10.24 10.00
CA LYS A 137 -8.32 -10.24 10.82
C LYS A 137 -7.39 -11.43 10.53
N ARG A 138 -7.94 -12.63 10.44
CA ARG A 138 -7.16 -13.85 10.24
C ARG A 138 -6.47 -13.86 8.89
N TYR A 139 -7.18 -13.55 7.82
CA TYR A 139 -6.61 -13.50 6.47
C TYR A 139 -5.48 -12.47 6.37
N TYR A 140 -5.70 -11.28 6.90
CA TYR A 140 -4.71 -10.21 6.84
C TYR A 140 -3.54 -10.42 7.81
N ALA A 141 -3.73 -11.09 8.94
CA ALA A 141 -2.62 -11.46 9.82
C ALA A 141 -1.62 -12.39 9.13
N GLU A 142 -2.10 -13.34 8.33
CA GLU A 142 -1.24 -14.26 7.57
C GLU A 142 -0.51 -13.53 6.43
N THR A 143 -1.19 -12.68 5.67
CA THR A 143 -0.61 -11.94 4.53
C THR A 143 0.31 -10.80 4.95
N ARG A 144 0.11 -10.22 6.14
CA ARG A 144 0.90 -9.12 6.72
C ARG A 144 1.98 -9.58 7.71
N ALA A 145 2.23 -10.87 7.82
CA ALA A 145 3.22 -11.42 8.78
C ALA A 145 4.61 -10.74 8.71
N ALA A 146 4.98 -10.22 7.53
CA ALA A 146 6.24 -9.50 7.30
C ALA A 146 6.14 -7.97 7.53
N SER A 147 4.94 -7.38 7.48
CA SER A 147 4.72 -5.91 7.52
C SER A 147 4.13 -5.42 8.85
N GLY A 148 3.68 -6.34 9.70
CA GLY A 148 2.99 -5.99 10.95
C GLY A 148 1.52 -5.58 10.76
N PRO A 149 0.81 -5.27 11.87
CA PRO A 149 -0.58 -4.84 11.84
C PRO A 149 -0.74 -3.50 11.12
N ASN A 150 -1.93 -3.26 10.57
CA ASN A 150 -2.24 -1.97 9.96
C ASN A 150 -2.29 -0.87 11.05
N PRO A 151 -1.45 0.18 10.96
CA PRO A 151 -1.38 1.21 11.98
C PRO A 151 -2.65 2.08 12.10
N TYR A 152 -3.56 2.01 11.11
CA TYR A 152 -4.81 2.76 11.08
C TYR A 152 -6.01 1.97 11.62
N HIS A 153 -5.87 0.63 11.82
CA HIS A 153 -6.93 -0.18 12.38
C HIS A 153 -6.87 -0.17 13.91
N GLU A 154 -7.91 0.34 14.52
CA GLU A 154 -8.11 0.30 15.98
C GLU A 154 -8.58 -1.08 16.43
N HIS A 155 -9.39 -1.75 15.60
CA HIS A 155 -9.92 -3.07 15.89
C HIS A 155 -10.16 -3.89 14.63
N GLU A 156 -9.54 -5.07 14.54
CA GLU A 156 -9.77 -6.02 13.46
C GLU A 156 -10.62 -7.20 13.97
N PHE A 157 -11.64 -7.58 13.22
CA PHE A 157 -12.61 -8.59 13.61
C PHE A 157 -12.28 -9.98 13.06
N GLU A 158 -12.56 -10.99 13.87
CA GLU A 158 -12.82 -12.36 13.39
C GLU A 158 -14.31 -12.53 13.10
N ALA A 159 -14.67 -13.47 12.20
CA ALA A 159 -16.04 -13.67 11.74
C ALA A 159 -17.06 -13.82 12.89
N GLY A 160 -16.72 -14.67 13.88
CA GLY A 160 -17.61 -14.91 15.01
C GLY A 160 -17.74 -13.73 15.96
N GLU A 161 -16.71 -12.91 16.10
CA GLU A 161 -16.74 -11.68 16.86
C GLU A 161 -17.58 -10.63 16.14
N PHE A 162 -17.34 -10.43 14.84
CA PHE A 162 -18.08 -9.47 14.02
C PHE A 162 -19.59 -9.72 14.08
N VAL A 163 -20.01 -10.96 13.90
CA VAL A 163 -21.43 -11.31 14.01
C VAL A 163 -21.98 -11.04 15.40
N ARG A 164 -21.29 -11.48 16.47
CA ARG A 164 -21.77 -11.26 17.86
C ARG A 164 -21.92 -9.79 18.19
N GLU A 165 -20.96 -8.94 17.80
CA GLU A 165 -21.06 -7.50 18.09
C GLU A 165 -22.23 -6.84 17.34
N LEU A 166 -22.51 -7.28 16.12
CA LEU A 166 -23.66 -6.81 15.35
C LEU A 166 -24.99 -7.31 15.94
N GLU A 167 -25.06 -8.57 16.41
CA GLU A 167 -26.24 -9.15 17.04
C GLU A 167 -26.63 -8.48 18.37
N LEU A 168 -25.69 -7.80 19.05
CA LEU A 168 -26.02 -6.99 20.23
C LEU A 168 -26.93 -5.82 19.90
N VAL A 169 -26.95 -5.37 18.65
CA VAL A 169 -27.68 -4.18 18.20
C VAL A 169 -28.82 -4.54 17.24
N PHE A 170 -28.61 -5.50 16.38
CA PHE A 170 -29.57 -5.93 15.34
C PHE A 170 -30.00 -7.38 15.55
N PRO A 171 -31.29 -7.67 15.75
CA PRO A 171 -31.76 -9.03 16.01
C PRO A 171 -31.62 -9.97 14.80
N ASN A 172 -31.46 -9.44 13.61
CA ASN A 172 -31.28 -10.22 12.40
C ASN A 172 -29.97 -9.81 11.71
N VAL A 173 -28.98 -10.70 11.76
CA VAL A 173 -27.68 -10.52 11.12
C VAL A 173 -27.43 -11.67 10.16
N ARG A 174 -27.01 -11.35 8.94
CA ARG A 174 -26.58 -12.34 7.97
C ARG A 174 -25.18 -12.00 7.48
N LEU A 175 -24.22 -12.87 7.75
CA LEU A 175 -22.87 -12.76 7.28
C LEU A 175 -22.75 -13.24 5.83
N LEU A 176 -22.10 -12.46 5.01
CA LEU A 176 -21.64 -12.78 3.67
C LEU A 176 -20.13 -12.73 3.63
N LEU A 177 -19.52 -13.57 2.83
CA LEU A 177 -18.08 -13.63 2.64
C LEU A 177 -17.74 -13.00 1.30
N GLN A 178 -16.92 -11.97 1.33
CA GLN A 178 -16.40 -11.37 0.10
C GLN A 178 -15.02 -11.98 -0.20
N ASN A 179 -14.96 -12.64 -1.35
CA ASN A 179 -13.73 -13.24 -1.86
C ASN A 179 -13.48 -12.74 -3.27
N ARG A 180 -12.22 -12.65 -3.61
CA ARG A 180 -11.81 -12.56 -5.00
C ARG A 180 -11.81 -13.97 -5.57
N VAL A 181 -12.46 -14.14 -6.71
CA VAL A 181 -12.54 -15.42 -7.41
C VAL A 181 -12.06 -15.25 -8.85
N GLU A 182 -11.29 -16.21 -9.34
CA GLU A 182 -10.96 -16.28 -10.75
C GLU A 182 -12.15 -16.92 -11.50
N SER A 183 -12.50 -16.33 -12.63
CA SER A 183 -13.64 -16.79 -13.44
C SER A 183 -13.36 -16.66 -14.93
N PHE A 184 -14.08 -17.44 -15.73
CA PHE A 184 -14.09 -17.33 -17.18
C PHE A 184 -15.35 -16.61 -17.60
N ALA A 185 -15.21 -15.49 -18.29
CA ALA A 185 -16.34 -14.72 -18.82
C ALA A 185 -16.39 -14.85 -20.34
N PHE A 186 -17.57 -15.11 -20.87
CA PHE A 186 -17.84 -15.15 -22.30
C PHE A 186 -18.73 -13.97 -22.65
N HIS A 187 -18.23 -13.07 -23.48
CA HIS A 187 -18.94 -11.88 -23.90
C HIS A 187 -19.23 -11.94 -25.40
N PRO A 188 -20.41 -11.51 -25.85
CA PRO A 188 -20.66 -11.35 -27.28
C PRO A 188 -19.69 -10.30 -27.87
N ALA A 189 -19.20 -10.55 -29.08
CA ALA A 189 -18.33 -9.60 -29.78
C ALA A 189 -19.02 -8.26 -30.06
N ALA A 190 -20.35 -8.25 -30.12
CA ALA A 190 -21.18 -7.05 -30.30
C ALA A 190 -22.52 -7.22 -29.56
N GLY A 191 -23.05 -6.10 -29.09
CA GLY A 191 -24.36 -6.06 -28.41
C GLY A 191 -24.22 -6.33 -26.89
N PHE A 192 -25.38 -6.32 -26.22
CA PHE A 192 -25.50 -6.63 -24.78
C PHE A 192 -26.43 -7.83 -24.62
N TRP A 193 -25.98 -8.81 -23.86
CA TRP A 193 -26.78 -9.99 -23.52
C TRP A 193 -26.91 -10.06 -22.00
N PRO A 194 -28.03 -10.59 -21.47
CA PRO A 194 -28.17 -10.86 -20.05
C PRO A 194 -27.06 -11.79 -19.57
N ALA A 195 -26.48 -11.45 -18.43
CA ALA A 195 -25.46 -12.30 -17.83
C ALA A 195 -26.11 -13.50 -17.15
N GLU A 196 -25.51 -14.68 -17.35
CA GLU A 196 -25.79 -15.90 -16.60
C GLU A 196 -24.51 -16.29 -15.85
N ALA A 197 -24.63 -16.66 -14.59
CA ALA A 197 -23.50 -17.12 -13.80
C ALA A 197 -23.75 -18.53 -13.28
N ARG A 198 -22.77 -19.41 -13.45
CA ARG A 198 -22.72 -20.72 -12.81
C ARG A 198 -21.64 -20.72 -11.74
N ILE A 199 -21.99 -21.09 -10.53
CA ILE A 199 -21.08 -21.15 -9.39
C ILE A 199 -20.98 -22.62 -8.98
N ASP A 200 -19.85 -23.25 -9.24
CA ASP A 200 -19.60 -24.70 -9.04
C ASP A 200 -18.97 -25.00 -7.67
N GLY A 201 -19.10 -24.16 -6.68
CA GLY A 201 -18.53 -24.39 -5.36
C GLY A 201 -19.25 -23.66 -4.25
N GLY A 202 -19.09 -24.11 -3.04
CA GLY A 202 -19.47 -23.36 -1.84
C GLY A 202 -18.60 -22.11 -1.69
N GLY A 203 -19.14 -21.07 -1.13
CA GLY A 203 -18.53 -19.73 -1.04
C GLY A 203 -17.28 -19.58 -0.15
N GLY A 204 -16.48 -20.64 0.02
CA GLY A 204 -15.32 -20.63 0.90
C GLY A 204 -15.69 -20.73 2.38
N THR A 205 -14.69 -20.70 3.25
CA THR A 205 -14.90 -20.65 4.70
C THR A 205 -14.73 -19.21 5.19
N ALA A 206 -15.35 -18.91 6.35
CA ALA A 206 -15.15 -17.60 6.99
C ALA A 206 -13.67 -17.34 7.36
N GLN A 207 -12.86 -18.40 7.41
CA GLN A 207 -11.42 -18.29 7.72
C GLN A 207 -10.63 -17.78 6.53
N ASP A 208 -11.04 -18.17 5.33
CA ASP A 208 -10.34 -17.87 4.08
C ASP A 208 -10.89 -16.61 3.39
N ALA A 209 -11.98 -16.04 3.89
CA ALA A 209 -12.59 -14.85 3.32
C ALA A 209 -11.64 -13.64 3.43
N HIS A 210 -11.61 -12.81 2.41
CA HIS A 210 -10.84 -11.56 2.44
C HIS A 210 -11.52 -10.52 3.33
N PHE A 211 -12.83 -10.38 3.15
CA PHE A 211 -13.65 -9.44 3.90
C PHE A 211 -14.94 -10.11 4.36
N PHE A 212 -15.49 -9.59 5.43
CA PHE A 212 -16.84 -9.84 5.89
C PHE A 212 -17.76 -8.73 5.40
N LEU A 213 -18.96 -9.11 4.99
CA LEU A 213 -20.04 -8.19 4.72
C LEU A 213 -21.26 -8.69 5.51
N ALA A 214 -21.85 -7.84 6.33
CA ALA A 214 -23.05 -8.20 7.09
C ALA A 214 -24.26 -7.40 6.67
N LEU A 215 -25.38 -8.09 6.51
CA LEU A 215 -26.70 -7.50 6.40
C LEU A 215 -27.35 -7.53 7.79
N CYS A 216 -27.76 -6.39 8.29
CA CYS A 216 -28.31 -6.24 9.64
C CYS A 216 -29.65 -5.52 9.58
N SER A 217 -30.67 -6.00 10.28
CA SER A 217 -31.99 -5.38 10.34
C SER A 217 -32.71 -5.71 11.64
N ARG A 218 -33.70 -4.89 11.99
CA ARG A 218 -34.65 -5.19 13.07
C ARG A 218 -35.73 -6.16 12.64
N VAL A 219 -36.03 -6.23 11.35
CA VAL A 219 -37.02 -7.13 10.76
C VAL A 219 -36.33 -8.26 10.01
N GLN A 220 -37.13 -9.22 9.54
CA GLN A 220 -36.60 -10.33 8.75
C GLN A 220 -35.84 -9.82 7.54
N LEU A 221 -34.63 -10.33 7.37
CA LEU A 221 -33.75 -9.96 6.26
C LEU A 221 -34.30 -10.47 4.92
N PRO A 222 -34.14 -9.68 3.84
CA PRO A 222 -34.45 -10.14 2.51
C PRO A 222 -33.61 -11.37 2.14
N GLU A 223 -34.12 -12.18 1.19
CA GLU A 223 -33.34 -13.30 0.66
C GLU A 223 -32.04 -12.77 0.03
N ALA A 224 -30.90 -13.25 0.51
CA ALA A 224 -29.60 -12.91 -0.05
C ALA A 224 -29.22 -13.98 -1.08
N LYS A 225 -29.04 -13.53 -2.33
CA LYS A 225 -28.49 -14.34 -3.41
C LYS A 225 -27.00 -14.07 -3.53
N SER A 226 -26.24 -15.08 -3.91
CA SER A 226 -24.85 -14.88 -4.31
C SER A 226 -24.75 -13.79 -5.36
N PHE A 227 -23.77 -12.89 -5.19
CA PHE A 227 -23.53 -11.79 -6.10
C PHE A 227 -22.11 -11.89 -6.66
N VAL A 228 -21.99 -11.80 -7.96
CA VAL A 228 -20.70 -11.80 -8.65
C VAL A 228 -20.54 -10.47 -9.34
N TYR A 229 -19.48 -9.77 -8.98
CA TYR A 229 -19.06 -8.54 -9.63
C TYR A 229 -17.89 -8.87 -10.57
N VAL A 230 -18.06 -8.56 -11.84
CA VAL A 230 -17.01 -8.71 -12.85
C VAL A 230 -16.47 -7.32 -13.17
N PRO A 231 -15.22 -7.02 -12.80
CA PRO A 231 -14.60 -5.73 -13.12
C PRO A 231 -14.55 -5.47 -14.64
N LYS A 232 -14.58 -4.21 -15.03
CA LYS A 232 -14.48 -3.80 -16.45
C LYS A 232 -13.13 -4.15 -17.08
N ALA A 233 -12.07 -4.25 -16.30
CA ALA A 233 -10.76 -4.69 -16.75
C ALA A 233 -10.75 -6.20 -16.98
N ALA A 234 -10.97 -6.62 -18.21
CA ALA A 234 -11.22 -8.02 -18.57
C ALA A 234 -9.96 -8.86 -18.84
N ASN A 235 -8.75 -8.39 -18.53
CA ASN A 235 -7.53 -9.13 -18.89
C ASN A 235 -6.48 -9.17 -17.78
N MET A 236 -6.93 -9.48 -16.57
CA MET A 236 -6.09 -9.52 -15.38
C MET A 236 -4.92 -10.50 -15.47
N LEU A 237 -5.08 -11.60 -16.23
CA LEU A 237 -3.99 -12.56 -16.44
C LEU A 237 -2.83 -11.90 -17.20
N ARG A 238 -3.13 -11.20 -18.29
CA ARG A 238 -2.12 -10.48 -19.08
C ARG A 238 -1.46 -9.34 -18.30
N GLU A 239 -2.24 -8.67 -17.47
CA GLU A 239 -1.73 -7.61 -16.60
C GLU A 239 -0.80 -8.16 -15.53
N ARG A 240 -1.15 -9.28 -14.93
CA ARG A 240 -0.28 -10.00 -14.00
C ARG A 240 0.99 -10.51 -14.67
N GLU A 241 0.89 -11.04 -15.89
CA GLU A 241 2.05 -11.47 -16.68
C GLU A 241 2.99 -10.29 -16.96
N LEU A 242 2.46 -9.19 -17.48
CA LEU A 242 3.24 -7.95 -17.70
C LEU A 242 3.85 -7.42 -16.41
N HIS A 243 3.12 -7.55 -15.30
CA HIS A 243 3.60 -7.14 -13.99
C HIS A 243 4.72 -8.05 -13.49
N VAL A 244 4.57 -9.37 -13.62
CA VAL A 244 5.62 -10.35 -13.28
C VAL A 244 6.87 -10.08 -14.13
N GLU A 245 6.73 -9.85 -15.43
CA GLU A 245 7.85 -9.48 -16.30
C GLU A 245 8.55 -8.18 -15.86
N ALA A 246 7.78 -7.18 -15.42
CA ALA A 246 8.34 -5.94 -14.91
C ALA A 246 9.11 -6.16 -13.60
N LEU A 247 8.55 -6.97 -12.69
CA LEU A 247 9.22 -7.36 -11.44
C LEU A 247 10.49 -8.17 -11.67
N GLU A 248 10.46 -9.12 -12.58
CA GLU A 248 11.63 -9.92 -12.95
C GLU A 248 12.75 -9.05 -13.51
N ARG A 249 12.41 -8.04 -14.32
CA ARG A 249 13.34 -7.05 -14.83
C ARG A 249 13.97 -6.22 -13.72
N GLN A 250 13.16 -5.68 -12.82
CA GLN A 250 13.65 -4.91 -11.68
C GLN A 250 14.50 -5.77 -10.75
N LEU A 251 14.09 -7.02 -10.51
CA LEU A 251 14.87 -7.96 -9.73
C LEU A 251 16.22 -8.27 -10.36
N ALA A 252 16.27 -8.37 -11.70
CA ALA A 252 17.51 -8.58 -12.45
C ALA A 252 18.44 -7.36 -12.32
N GLU A 253 17.92 -6.13 -12.40
CA GLU A 253 18.67 -4.89 -12.19
C GLU A 253 19.24 -4.81 -10.76
N VAL A 254 18.42 -5.06 -9.75
CA VAL A 254 18.87 -5.04 -8.33
C VAL A 254 19.92 -6.13 -8.07
N LYS A 255 19.77 -7.31 -8.69
CA LYS A 255 20.78 -8.37 -8.58
C LYS A 255 22.11 -7.97 -9.25
N ALA A 256 22.05 -7.30 -10.40
CA ALA A 256 23.24 -6.79 -11.08
C ALA A 256 23.95 -5.71 -10.26
N ASP A 257 23.21 -4.76 -9.70
CA ASP A 257 23.74 -3.70 -8.83
C ASP A 257 24.36 -4.29 -7.55
N ARG A 258 23.68 -5.26 -6.95
CA ARG A 258 24.23 -5.97 -5.80
C ARG A 258 25.52 -6.71 -6.14
N GLN A 259 25.58 -7.33 -7.31
CA GLN A 259 26.79 -8.04 -7.77
C GLN A 259 27.95 -7.06 -7.97
N ALA A 260 27.70 -5.94 -8.64
CA ALA A 260 28.69 -4.88 -8.85
C ALA A 260 29.19 -4.31 -7.50
N LEU A 261 28.31 -4.12 -6.55
CA LEU A 261 28.67 -3.65 -5.19
C LEU A 261 29.50 -4.69 -4.43
N LEU A 262 29.20 -5.98 -4.57
CA LEU A 262 29.99 -7.06 -3.98
C LEU A 262 31.39 -7.15 -4.59
N GLU A 263 31.53 -6.92 -5.88
CA GLU A 263 32.83 -6.86 -6.55
C GLU A 263 33.65 -5.65 -6.09
N LEU A 264 33.02 -4.50 -5.97
CA LEU A 264 33.63 -3.29 -5.42
C LEU A 264 34.10 -3.52 -3.96
N PHE A 265 33.24 -4.14 -3.15
CA PHE A 265 33.57 -4.50 -1.76
C PHE A 265 34.78 -5.44 -1.69
N ARG A 266 34.79 -6.49 -2.55
CA ARG A 266 35.94 -7.42 -2.61
C ARG A 266 37.22 -6.71 -3.02
N HIS A 267 37.13 -5.82 -4.01
CA HIS A 267 38.29 -5.04 -4.46
C HIS A 267 38.80 -4.12 -3.35
N GLN A 268 37.89 -3.44 -2.63
CA GLN A 268 38.28 -2.58 -1.49
C GLN A 268 38.86 -3.40 -0.33
N THR A 269 38.30 -4.59 -0.05
CA THR A 269 38.83 -5.48 0.97
C THR A 269 40.24 -5.95 0.63
N HIS A 270 40.47 -6.33 -0.64
CA HIS A 270 41.80 -6.72 -1.12
C HIS A 270 42.79 -5.57 -1.02
N ALA A 271 42.41 -4.38 -1.46
CA ALA A 271 43.26 -3.18 -1.33
C ALA A 271 43.56 -2.83 0.13
N LEU A 272 42.62 -3.06 1.04
CA LEU A 272 42.80 -2.89 2.48
C LEU A 272 43.78 -3.92 3.04
N GLU A 273 43.67 -5.19 2.61
CA GLU A 273 44.60 -6.25 3.00
C GLU A 273 46.03 -5.97 2.52
N GLU A 274 46.17 -5.53 1.26
CA GLU A 274 47.47 -5.11 0.71
C GLU A 274 48.05 -3.93 1.49
N SER A 275 47.21 -2.93 1.79
CA SER A 275 47.61 -1.76 2.61
C SER A 275 48.01 -2.16 4.01
N ASN A 276 47.32 -3.11 4.66
CA ASN A 276 47.66 -3.64 5.96
C ASN A 276 48.97 -4.43 5.93
N GLN A 277 49.17 -5.27 4.89
CA GLN A 277 50.45 -5.99 4.69
C GLN A 277 51.60 -5.00 4.51
N TRP A 278 51.41 -3.97 3.71
CA TRP A 278 52.40 -2.92 3.50
C TRP A 278 52.68 -2.16 4.81
N ALA A 279 51.66 -1.85 5.62
CA ALA A 279 51.81 -1.23 6.93
C ALA A 279 52.56 -2.10 7.91
N GLN A 280 52.29 -3.43 7.91
CA GLN A 280 53.01 -4.40 8.73
C GLN A 280 54.49 -4.55 8.29
N GLN A 281 54.73 -4.55 6.96
CA GLN A 281 56.10 -4.57 6.46
C GLN A 281 56.86 -3.31 6.85
N LEU A 282 56.19 -2.15 6.73
CA LEU A 282 56.75 -0.86 7.15
C LEU A 282 57.10 -0.82 8.65
N ASP A 283 56.22 -1.37 9.50
CA ASP A 283 56.46 -1.49 10.93
C ASP A 283 57.65 -2.41 11.23
N THR A 284 57.74 -3.52 10.47
CA THR A 284 58.85 -4.47 10.57
C THR A 284 60.18 -3.82 10.09
N ASP A 285 60.17 -3.09 9.01
CA ASP A 285 61.31 -2.36 8.48
C ASP A 285 61.71 -1.23 9.42
N LEU A 286 60.70 -0.58 10.03
CA LEU A 286 60.93 0.46 11.04
C LEU A 286 61.58 -0.11 12.31
N LYS A 287 61.15 -1.32 12.74
CA LYS A 287 61.73 -2.05 13.87
C LYS A 287 63.16 -2.49 13.58
N ALA A 288 63.41 -3.04 12.40
CA ALA A 288 64.74 -3.41 11.93
C ALA A 288 65.68 -2.18 11.83
N ALA A 289 65.14 -1.04 11.34
CA ALA A 289 65.87 0.23 11.31
C ALA A 289 66.19 0.75 12.72
N ARG A 290 65.24 0.63 13.68
CA ARG A 290 65.48 0.97 15.09
C ARG A 290 66.56 0.11 15.70
N ASP A 291 66.51 -1.19 15.46
CA ASP A 291 67.51 -2.14 16.01
C ASP A 291 68.89 -1.83 15.44
N ARG A 292 69.00 -1.49 14.15
CA ARG A 292 70.22 -1.09 13.50
C ARG A 292 70.75 0.24 14.04
N ILE A 293 69.87 1.19 14.32
CA ILE A 293 70.27 2.47 14.95
C ILE A 293 70.78 2.21 16.34
N ALA A 294 70.11 1.35 17.15
CA ALA A 294 70.55 1.00 18.51
C ALA A 294 71.96 0.31 18.46
N ALA A 295 72.17 -0.58 17.50
CA ALA A 295 73.52 -1.18 17.30
C ALA A 295 74.60 -0.16 16.97
N LEU A 296 74.28 0.79 16.04
CA LEU A 296 75.16 1.87 15.69
C LEU A 296 75.44 2.85 16.86
N GLN A 297 74.45 3.02 17.73
CA GLN A 297 74.59 3.81 18.97
C GLN A 297 75.53 3.16 19.98
N ASN A 298 75.48 1.85 20.10
CA ASN A 298 76.41 1.08 20.95
C ASN A 298 77.85 1.10 20.40
N GLU A 299 78.02 1.12 19.10
CA GLU A 299 79.35 1.28 18.45
C GLU A 299 79.93 2.69 18.59
N ALA A 300 79.03 3.69 18.60
CA ALA A 300 79.42 5.10 18.69
C ALA A 300 79.59 5.69 20.11
N ALA A 301 79.59 4.84 21.14
CA ALA A 301 79.67 5.27 22.53
C ALA A 301 80.89 6.16 22.91
N GLY A 302 81.81 6.42 21.96
CA GLY A 302 82.96 7.32 22.13
C GLY A 302 82.77 8.75 21.62
N LEU A 303 81.61 9.09 20.99
CA LEU A 303 81.40 10.39 20.37
C LEU A 303 80.08 11.06 20.86
N ALA A 304 80.03 11.35 22.17
CA ALA A 304 78.82 11.80 22.86
C ALA A 304 78.10 13.07 22.27
N ALA A 305 78.84 13.94 21.62
CA ALA A 305 78.24 15.18 21.05
C ALA A 305 77.52 14.95 19.70
N ALA A 306 77.96 14.01 18.86
CA ALA A 306 77.27 13.64 17.63
C ALA A 306 76.03 12.79 17.90
N TYR A 307 76.05 12.10 19.02
CA TYR A 307 74.95 11.21 19.46
C TYR A 307 73.69 12.00 19.87
N GLN A 308 73.79 13.08 20.61
CA GLN A 308 72.63 13.88 20.99
C GLN A 308 71.93 14.56 19.81
N ALA A 309 72.70 14.99 18.83
CA ALA A 309 72.14 15.57 17.61
C ALA A 309 71.42 14.51 16.74
N HIS A 310 71.91 13.27 16.77
CA HIS A 310 71.28 12.16 16.09
C HIS A 310 70.02 11.66 16.79
N LEU A 311 70.05 11.64 18.15
CA LEU A 311 68.91 11.31 18.99
C LEU A 311 67.72 12.29 18.75
N ALA A 312 68.03 13.57 18.75
CA ALA A 312 67.02 14.63 18.49
C ALA A 312 66.36 14.50 17.12
N ARG A 313 67.10 14.06 16.11
CA ARG A 313 66.58 13.79 14.78
C ARG A 313 65.66 12.56 14.76
N MET A 314 66.03 11.51 15.50
CA MET A 314 65.22 10.29 15.61
C MET A 314 63.89 10.50 16.33
N GLU A 315 63.91 11.28 17.43
CA GLU A 315 62.68 11.62 18.15
C GLU A 315 61.71 12.48 17.31
N HIS A 316 62.26 13.30 16.41
CA HIS A 316 61.45 14.10 15.48
C HIS A 316 60.78 13.17 14.42
N GLU A 317 61.53 12.24 13.85
CA GLU A 317 61.00 11.27 12.88
C GLU A 317 59.95 10.34 13.49
N ASP A 318 60.11 9.91 14.74
CA ASP A 318 59.12 9.09 15.44
C ASP A 318 57.84 9.86 15.73
N ARG A 319 57.93 11.17 16.07
CA ARG A 319 56.73 12.02 16.18
C ARG A 319 56.00 12.15 14.88
N VAL A 320 56.69 12.41 13.78
CA VAL A 320 56.08 12.54 12.45
C VAL A 320 55.42 11.22 12.04
N LYS A 321 56.09 10.09 12.29
CA LYS A 321 55.52 8.75 11.99
C LYS A 321 54.33 8.41 12.87
N THR A 322 54.37 8.81 14.12
CA THR A 322 53.27 8.59 15.07
C THR A 322 52.05 9.44 14.71
N GLU A 323 52.23 10.69 14.26
CA GLU A 323 51.18 11.52 13.75
C GLU A 323 50.60 10.96 12.44
N TRP A 324 51.48 10.44 11.57
CA TRP A 324 51.05 9.81 10.32
C TRP A 324 50.27 8.49 10.59
N ALA A 325 50.75 7.66 11.52
CA ALA A 325 50.06 6.43 11.89
C ALA A 325 48.67 6.70 12.54
N ARG A 326 48.58 7.75 13.40
CA ARG A 326 47.28 8.20 13.92
C ARG A 326 46.32 8.68 12.83
N LYS A 327 46.88 9.42 11.87
CA LYS A 327 46.09 9.89 10.72
C LYS A 327 45.61 8.73 9.86
N ALA A 328 46.49 7.78 9.54
CA ALA A 328 46.12 6.58 8.77
C ALA A 328 45.08 5.72 9.51
N SER A 329 45.17 5.60 10.84
CA SER A 329 44.18 4.89 11.66
C SER A 329 42.83 5.60 11.66
N ALA A 330 42.83 6.95 11.77
CA ALA A 330 41.61 7.74 11.71
C ALA A 330 40.96 7.68 10.30
N ASP A 331 41.78 7.72 9.25
CA ASP A 331 41.30 7.55 7.87
C ASP A 331 40.66 6.17 7.64
N LEU A 332 41.25 5.11 8.26
CA LEU A 332 40.70 3.75 8.19
C LEU A 332 39.34 3.68 8.92
N GLU A 333 39.26 4.27 10.10
CA GLU A 333 38.02 4.30 10.89
C GLU A 333 36.92 5.10 10.16
N ALA A 334 37.28 6.23 9.53
CA ALA A 334 36.34 6.99 8.69
C ALA A 334 35.84 6.15 7.49
N LYS A 335 36.73 5.38 6.85
CA LYS A 335 36.35 4.49 5.74
C LYS A 335 35.45 3.34 6.17
N CYS A 336 35.67 2.80 7.37
CA CYS A 336 34.76 1.81 7.96
C CYS A 336 33.36 2.39 8.24
N GLN A 337 33.30 3.65 8.71
CA GLN A 337 32.03 4.34 8.92
C GLN A 337 31.31 4.65 7.60
N GLU A 338 32.07 5.11 6.57
CA GLU A 338 31.51 5.28 5.22
C GLU A 338 30.91 3.95 4.68
N LEU A 339 31.62 2.85 4.89
CA LEU A 339 31.14 1.53 4.46
C LEU A 339 29.87 1.10 5.20
N ALA A 340 29.83 1.28 6.52
CA ALA A 340 28.63 1.00 7.32
C ALA A 340 27.44 1.84 6.84
N HIS A 341 27.69 3.12 6.55
CA HIS A 341 26.66 4.01 6.00
C HIS A 341 26.20 3.58 4.60
N CYS A 342 27.12 3.13 3.75
CA CYS A 342 26.74 2.59 2.44
C CYS A 342 25.87 1.33 2.55
N VAL A 343 26.13 0.46 3.53
CA VAL A 343 25.27 -0.71 3.80
C VAL A 343 23.88 -0.28 4.24
N GLU A 344 23.78 0.70 5.15
CA GLU A 344 22.49 1.25 5.57
C GLU A 344 21.73 1.91 4.42
N LEU A 345 22.43 2.64 3.56
CA LEU A 345 21.84 3.21 2.35
C LEU A 345 21.36 2.14 1.38
N LEU A 346 22.08 1.03 1.27
CA LEU A 346 21.68 -0.10 0.44
C LEU A 346 20.39 -0.76 0.97
N ASP A 347 20.34 -1.02 2.29
CA ASP A 347 19.16 -1.58 2.92
C ASP A 347 17.93 -0.66 2.74
N ASN A 348 18.14 0.66 2.88
CA ASN A 348 17.11 1.66 2.63
C ASN A 348 16.69 1.72 1.14
N ALA A 349 17.66 1.59 0.23
CA ALA A 349 17.38 1.53 -1.21
C ALA A 349 16.61 0.25 -1.57
N GLU A 350 16.96 -0.89 -0.99
CA GLU A 350 16.22 -2.15 -1.15
C GLU A 350 14.77 -2.04 -0.60
N ALA A 351 14.60 -1.38 0.55
CA ALA A 351 13.27 -1.08 1.09
C ALA A 351 12.47 -0.18 0.13
N THR A 352 13.13 0.88 -0.40
CA THR A 352 12.52 1.80 -1.37
C THR A 352 12.17 1.08 -2.68
N VAL A 353 13.02 0.17 -3.15
CA VAL A 353 12.71 -0.65 -4.34
C VAL A 353 11.50 -1.53 -4.09
N ARG A 354 11.38 -2.13 -2.90
CA ARG A 354 10.19 -2.91 -2.51
C ARG A 354 8.93 -2.04 -2.50
N GLU A 355 8.99 -0.85 -1.90
CA GLU A 355 7.87 0.09 -1.90
C GLU A 355 7.50 0.55 -3.33
N ARG A 356 8.52 0.93 -4.13
CA ARG A 356 8.30 1.33 -5.53
C ARG A 356 7.80 0.17 -6.38
N THR A 357 8.19 -1.05 -6.06
CA THR A 357 7.68 -2.25 -6.73
C THR A 357 6.18 -2.40 -6.47
N ILE A 358 5.76 -2.27 -5.21
CA ILE A 358 4.34 -2.28 -4.83
C ILE A 358 3.60 -1.12 -5.51
N TRP A 359 4.23 0.07 -5.55
CA TRP A 359 3.65 1.23 -6.21
C TRP A 359 3.53 1.03 -7.74
N ALA A 360 4.57 0.48 -8.40
CA ALA A 360 4.56 0.20 -9.84
C ALA A 360 3.50 -0.86 -10.18
N GLN A 361 3.32 -1.86 -9.32
CA GLN A 361 2.24 -2.83 -9.41
C GLN A 361 0.88 -2.14 -9.43
N THR A 362 0.69 -1.23 -8.52
CA THR A 362 -0.54 -0.46 -8.39
C THR A 362 -0.79 0.42 -9.63
N ALA A 363 0.27 1.12 -10.08
CA ALA A 363 0.18 2.01 -11.25
C ALA A 363 -0.09 1.27 -12.56
N GLU A 364 0.49 0.09 -12.74
CA GLU A 364 0.28 -0.72 -13.96
C GLU A 364 -1.16 -1.25 -14.04
N THR A 365 -1.68 -1.68 -12.88
CA THR A 365 -3.08 -2.12 -12.77
C THR A 365 -4.05 -0.98 -13.12
N GLN A 366 -3.80 0.23 -12.58
CA GLN A 366 -4.60 1.43 -12.90
C GLN A 366 -4.51 1.83 -14.38
N ARG A 367 -3.31 1.74 -14.96
CA ARG A 367 -3.10 2.07 -16.37
C ARG A 367 -3.91 1.15 -17.30
N ALA A 368 -3.95 -0.12 -16.97
CA ALA A 368 -4.69 -1.10 -17.76
C ALA A 368 -6.21 -0.89 -17.65
N GLU A 369 -6.69 -0.54 -16.46
CA GLU A 369 -8.11 -0.21 -16.26
C GLU A 369 -8.52 1.05 -17.07
N LEU A 370 -7.69 2.10 -17.02
CA LEU A 370 -7.90 3.31 -17.83
C LEU A 370 -7.86 3.01 -19.33
N ALA A 371 -6.95 2.13 -19.76
CA ALA A 371 -6.88 1.71 -21.15
C ALA A 371 -8.16 0.96 -21.59
N ALA A 372 -8.68 0.07 -20.73
CA ALA A 372 -9.93 -0.62 -20.96
C ALA A 372 -11.13 0.33 -21.00
N GLN A 373 -11.15 1.32 -20.09
CA GLN A 373 -12.18 2.38 -20.10
C GLN A 373 -12.11 3.21 -21.38
N LEU A 374 -10.91 3.57 -21.83
CA LEU A 374 -10.69 4.30 -23.08
C LEU A 374 -11.17 3.50 -24.30
N GLU A 375 -10.90 2.20 -24.32
CA GLU A 375 -11.40 1.33 -25.41
C GLU A 375 -12.93 1.20 -25.38
N MET A 376 -13.55 1.13 -24.20
CA MET A 376 -15.01 1.14 -24.10
C MET A 376 -15.64 2.45 -24.55
N ILE A 377 -15.03 3.58 -24.16
CA ILE A 377 -15.46 4.91 -24.64
C ILE A 377 -15.34 4.97 -26.16
N ARG A 378 -14.22 4.49 -26.72
CA ARG A 378 -14.00 4.42 -28.18
C ARG A 378 -15.00 3.51 -28.89
N ALA A 379 -15.38 2.41 -28.26
CA ALA A 379 -16.36 1.45 -28.77
C ALA A 379 -17.81 1.95 -28.66
N SER A 380 -18.05 2.93 -27.79
CA SER A 380 -19.40 3.42 -27.52
C SER A 380 -20.09 3.96 -28.77
N ARG A 381 -21.38 3.65 -28.91
CA ARG A 381 -22.21 4.15 -30.02
C ARG A 381 -22.22 5.69 -30.10
N TRP A 382 -22.10 6.37 -28.96
CA TRP A 382 -22.09 7.84 -28.87
C TRP A 382 -20.83 8.44 -29.49
N VAL A 383 -19.66 7.86 -29.22
CA VAL A 383 -18.37 8.32 -29.80
C VAL A 383 -18.32 8.01 -31.29
N LYS A 384 -18.84 6.85 -31.72
CA LYS A 384 -18.92 6.50 -33.13
C LYS A 384 -19.90 7.42 -33.89
N MET A 385 -21.03 7.74 -33.26
CA MET A 385 -22.02 8.64 -33.84
C MET A 385 -21.53 10.10 -33.86
N GLY A 386 -20.82 10.55 -32.82
CA GLY A 386 -20.20 11.88 -32.77
C GLY A 386 -19.14 12.09 -33.86
N ARG A 387 -18.38 11.04 -34.18
CA ARG A 387 -17.41 11.07 -35.30
C ARG A 387 -18.08 11.21 -36.69
N THR A 388 -19.21 10.60 -36.90
CA THR A 388 -19.95 10.68 -38.18
C THR A 388 -20.64 12.04 -38.39
N VAL A 389 -20.87 12.78 -37.29
CA VAL A 389 -21.61 14.09 -37.35
C VAL A 389 -20.68 15.29 -37.10
N GLY A 390 -19.36 15.06 -36.86
CA GLY A 390 -18.38 16.13 -36.66
C GLY A 390 -18.49 16.89 -35.33
N LEU A 391 -19.17 16.33 -34.34
CA LEU A 391 -19.44 16.95 -33.03
C LEU A 391 -18.90 16.16 -31.81
N GLY A 392 -18.07 15.17 -32.03
CA GLY A 392 -17.49 14.35 -30.96
C GLY A 392 -16.12 14.82 -30.49
N PRO A 393 -15.72 14.51 -29.26
CA PRO A 393 -14.39 14.82 -28.80
C PRO A 393 -13.31 14.11 -29.61
N GLU A 394 -12.25 14.83 -29.96
CA GLU A 394 -11.06 14.24 -30.56
C GLU A 394 -10.34 13.37 -29.54
N ILE A 395 -10.45 12.06 -29.68
CA ILE A 395 -9.65 11.11 -28.91
C ILE A 395 -8.41 10.81 -29.74
N PRO A 396 -7.21 11.12 -29.27
CA PRO A 396 -5.99 10.93 -30.04
C PRO A 396 -5.80 9.47 -30.47
N PRO A 397 -5.19 9.23 -31.64
CA PRO A 397 -4.84 7.88 -32.09
C PRO A 397 -3.84 7.22 -31.13
N ARG A 398 -3.69 5.92 -31.23
CA ARG A 398 -2.77 5.11 -30.40
C ARG A 398 -1.36 5.66 -30.34
#